data_dc8e4263049d6172910ab1d0ae00599a
#
_entry.id   dc8e4263049d6172910ab1d0ae00599a
#
_cell.length_a   1.000
_cell.length_b   1.000
_cell.length_c   1.000
_cell.angle_alpha   90.00
_cell.angle_beta   90.00
_cell.angle_gamma   90.00
#
_symmetry.space_group_name_H-M   'P 1'
#
loop_
_entity.id
_entity.type
_entity.pdbx_description
1 polymer ?
#
loop_
_entity_poly.entity_id
_entity_poly.type
_entity_poly.pdbx_seq_one_letter_code
_entity_poly.pdbx_strand_id
1 'polypeptide(L)'
;MNPVGVFELWLPMLISAVLVFLVSWVFHVLLPIHRSDHAQLPGEETILSVMRDQKVGPGTYFFPYCKDLKGLSSDEMQEKFKRGPVGIMTVMPPGPPAMGKNLALWFLFALLIAFVSAYVAAVALPRGADYLSVHRVAGSVAITGFAASYISDSIWKGQRWSVTLKFVVEGIVYGMLTGGTFGWLWPA
;
A
#
# COMPACT_ATOMS: atom_id res chain seq x y z
N MET A 1 -22.21 -28.82 -7.10
CA MET A 1 -21.91 -27.44 -7.52
C MET A 1 -20.92 -27.53 -8.67
N ASN A 2 -21.08 -26.73 -9.71
CA ASN A 2 -20.14 -26.70 -10.82
C ASN A 2 -19.05 -25.66 -10.49
N PRO A 3 -17.83 -26.06 -10.06
CA PRO A 3 -16.82 -25.13 -9.59
C PRO A 3 -16.27 -24.29 -10.75
N VAL A 4 -15.82 -23.06 -10.42
CA VAL A 4 -15.08 -22.21 -11.34
C VAL A 4 -13.59 -22.46 -11.15
N GLY A 5 -12.85 -22.72 -12.22
CA GLY A 5 -11.39 -22.80 -12.16
C GLY A 5 -10.76 -21.41 -12.03
N VAL A 6 -9.80 -21.24 -11.13
CA VAL A 6 -9.17 -19.91 -10.92
C VAL A 6 -8.55 -19.35 -12.23
N PHE A 7 -8.01 -20.20 -13.09
CA PHE A 7 -7.43 -19.78 -14.37
C PHE A 7 -8.48 -19.42 -15.44
N GLU A 8 -9.72 -19.81 -15.28
CA GLU A 8 -10.82 -19.33 -16.14
C GLU A 8 -11.08 -17.83 -15.90
N LEU A 9 -10.69 -17.31 -14.74
CA LEU A 9 -10.85 -15.91 -14.34
C LEU A 9 -9.67 -15.01 -14.79
N TRP A 10 -8.83 -15.47 -15.73
CA TRP A 10 -7.70 -14.67 -16.21
C TRP A 10 -8.11 -13.32 -16.78
N LEU A 11 -9.24 -13.26 -17.47
CA LEU A 11 -9.75 -12.04 -18.09
C LEU A 11 -10.19 -10.99 -17.06
N PRO A 12 -11.07 -11.29 -16.07
CA PRO A 12 -11.37 -10.35 -15.00
C PRO A 12 -10.14 -9.98 -14.16
N MET A 13 -9.18 -10.89 -13.95
CA MET A 13 -7.92 -10.56 -13.28
C MET A 13 -7.14 -9.49 -14.05
N LEU A 14 -6.95 -9.68 -15.35
CA LEU A 14 -6.20 -8.73 -16.17
C LEU A 14 -6.90 -7.38 -16.29
N ILE A 15 -8.20 -7.39 -16.58
CA ILE A 15 -8.98 -6.14 -16.75
C ILE A 15 -9.04 -5.36 -15.44
N SER A 16 -9.29 -6.01 -14.31
CA SER A 16 -9.30 -5.30 -13.02
C SER A 16 -7.93 -4.70 -12.68
N ALA A 17 -6.84 -5.42 -12.93
CA ALA A 17 -5.49 -4.89 -12.71
C ALA A 17 -5.19 -3.67 -13.59
N VAL A 18 -5.61 -3.69 -14.86
CA VAL A 18 -5.48 -2.54 -15.76
C VAL A 18 -6.30 -1.36 -15.28
N LEU A 19 -7.57 -1.58 -14.87
CA LEU A 19 -8.43 -0.51 -14.37
C LEU A 19 -7.87 0.10 -13.08
N VAL A 20 -7.43 -0.72 -12.13
CA VAL A 20 -6.78 -0.25 -10.90
C VAL A 20 -5.52 0.57 -11.24
N PHE A 21 -4.69 0.09 -12.17
CA PHE A 21 -3.49 0.81 -12.59
C PHE A 21 -3.81 2.19 -13.19
N LEU A 22 -4.81 2.28 -14.07
CA LEU A 22 -5.23 3.54 -14.68
C LEU A 22 -5.86 4.50 -13.67
N VAL A 23 -6.71 3.99 -12.78
CA VAL A 23 -7.33 4.83 -11.75
C VAL A 23 -6.31 5.29 -10.71
N SER A 24 -5.32 4.46 -10.35
CA SER A 24 -4.23 4.87 -9.49
C SER A 24 -3.39 5.99 -10.12
N TRP A 25 -3.15 5.93 -11.43
CA TRP A 25 -2.50 7.03 -12.16
C TRP A 25 -3.31 8.34 -12.06
N VAL A 26 -4.64 8.28 -12.19
CA VAL A 26 -5.50 9.45 -12.02
C VAL A 26 -5.34 10.05 -10.62
N PHE A 27 -5.39 9.23 -9.57
CA PHE A 27 -5.26 9.70 -8.18
C PHE A 27 -3.89 10.33 -7.89
N HIS A 28 -2.81 9.73 -8.40
CA HIS A 28 -1.45 10.15 -8.05
C HIS A 28 -0.85 11.20 -8.99
N VAL A 29 -1.33 11.30 -10.24
CA VAL A 29 -0.75 12.20 -11.24
C VAL A 29 -1.70 13.36 -11.58
N LEU A 30 -2.98 13.07 -11.84
CA LEU A 30 -3.93 14.11 -12.27
C LEU A 30 -4.53 14.87 -11.09
N LEU A 31 -4.90 14.17 -10.02
CA LEU A 31 -5.51 14.80 -8.86
C LEU A 31 -4.47 15.31 -7.87
N PRO A 32 -4.64 16.51 -7.30
CA PRO A 32 -3.65 17.09 -6.38
C PRO A 32 -3.75 16.54 -4.94
N ILE A 33 -4.45 15.44 -4.71
CA ILE A 33 -4.78 14.94 -3.36
C ILE A 33 -3.55 14.51 -2.56
N HIS A 34 -2.50 14.02 -3.24
CA HIS A 34 -1.26 13.56 -2.60
C HIS A 34 -0.18 14.63 -2.43
N ARG A 35 -0.39 15.86 -2.95
CA ARG A 35 0.62 16.94 -2.85
C ARG A 35 0.98 17.32 -1.42
N SER A 36 0.07 17.12 -0.47
CA SER A 36 0.26 17.43 0.95
C SER A 36 0.77 16.26 1.79
N ASP A 37 1.07 15.10 1.18
CA ASP A 37 1.47 13.92 1.93
C ASP A 37 2.89 14.04 2.45
N HIS A 38 3.74 14.76 1.74
CA HIS A 38 5.11 15.05 2.10
C HIS A 38 5.30 16.55 2.31
N ALA A 39 6.09 16.89 3.32
CA ALA A 39 6.50 18.27 3.58
C ALA A 39 8.00 18.39 3.33
N GLN A 40 8.44 19.60 2.99
CA GLN A 40 9.86 19.90 2.90
C GLN A 40 10.51 19.78 4.29
N LEU A 41 11.68 19.16 4.36
CA LEU A 41 12.45 19.04 5.59
C LEU A 41 13.07 20.40 5.94
N PRO A 42 12.78 20.99 7.10
CA PRO A 42 13.43 22.25 7.51
C PRO A 42 14.95 22.08 7.59
N GLY A 43 15.69 23.01 7.00
CA GLY A 43 17.16 22.94 6.98
C GLY A 43 17.71 21.75 6.20
N GLU A 44 17.03 21.33 5.15
CA GLU A 44 17.30 20.13 4.33
C GLU A 44 18.78 19.97 3.99
N GLU A 45 19.43 21.00 3.43
CA GLU A 45 20.83 20.92 3.02
C GLU A 45 21.78 20.63 4.18
N THR A 46 21.54 21.22 5.36
CA THR A 46 22.33 20.94 6.55
C THR A 46 22.17 19.49 7.00
N ILE A 47 20.93 19.00 7.03
CA ILE A 47 20.64 17.62 7.42
C ILE A 47 21.25 16.63 6.44
N LEU A 48 21.10 16.87 5.14
CA LEU A 48 21.69 16.02 4.11
C LEU A 48 23.23 16.03 4.15
N SER A 49 23.85 17.18 4.46
CA SER A 49 25.31 17.24 4.67
C SER A 49 25.74 16.36 5.83
N VAL A 50 25.09 16.48 6.99
CA VAL A 50 25.40 15.65 8.17
C VAL A 50 25.20 14.16 7.85
N MET A 51 24.12 13.79 7.15
CA MET A 51 23.88 12.41 6.78
C MET A 51 24.97 11.86 5.85
N ARG A 52 25.47 12.67 4.90
CA ARG A 52 26.59 12.30 4.03
C ARG A 52 27.89 12.12 4.82
N ASP A 53 28.19 13.04 5.73
CA ASP A 53 29.40 13.00 6.56
C ASP A 53 29.40 11.78 7.50
N GLN A 54 28.26 11.44 8.03
CA GLN A 54 28.03 10.23 8.85
C GLN A 54 27.88 8.95 8.03
N LYS A 55 27.97 9.02 6.69
CA LYS A 55 27.82 7.89 5.78
C LYS A 55 26.53 7.09 5.99
N VAL A 56 25.42 7.79 6.24
CA VAL A 56 24.11 7.15 6.39
C VAL A 56 23.69 6.55 5.05
N GLY A 57 23.75 5.24 4.94
CA GLY A 57 23.41 4.50 3.71
C GLY A 57 21.91 4.17 3.59
N PRO A 58 21.51 3.52 2.48
CA PRO A 58 20.14 3.06 2.32
C PRO A 58 19.71 2.11 3.44
N GLY A 59 18.54 2.34 4.01
CA GLY A 59 18.03 1.54 5.12
C GLY A 59 16.85 2.22 5.83
N THR A 60 16.31 1.53 6.83
CA THR A 60 15.28 2.08 7.71
C THR A 60 15.88 2.27 9.10
N TYR A 61 15.75 3.47 9.63
CA TYR A 61 16.32 3.89 10.89
C TYR A 61 15.23 4.35 11.84
N PHE A 62 15.28 3.86 13.07
CA PHE A 62 14.46 4.35 14.16
C PHE A 62 15.33 5.22 15.08
N PHE A 63 14.84 6.36 15.51
CA PHE A 63 15.57 7.23 16.43
C PHE A 63 14.64 7.80 17.51
N PRO A 64 15.14 7.92 18.78
CA PRO A 64 16.40 7.37 19.29
C PRO A 64 16.39 5.84 19.28
N TYR A 65 17.50 5.21 18.84
CA TYR A 65 17.59 3.75 18.73
C TYR A 65 17.95 3.11 20.06
N CYS A 66 17.21 2.07 20.44
CA CYS A 66 17.53 1.20 21.55
C CYS A 66 17.74 -0.22 21.08
N LYS A 67 18.88 -0.82 21.45
CA LYS A 67 19.27 -2.18 20.99
C LYS A 67 18.41 -3.28 21.60
N ASP A 68 17.94 -3.09 22.83
CA ASP A 68 17.15 -4.08 23.54
C ASP A 68 15.94 -3.45 24.27
N LEU A 69 14.94 -4.27 24.56
CA LEU A 69 13.71 -3.82 25.22
C LEU A 69 13.92 -3.35 26.66
N LYS A 70 14.95 -3.88 27.37
CA LYS A 70 15.24 -3.48 28.74
C LYS A 70 15.78 -2.06 28.81
N GLY A 71 16.58 -1.68 27.80
CA GLY A 71 17.10 -0.33 27.68
C GLY A 71 16.04 0.72 27.40
N LEU A 72 14.87 0.36 26.83
CA LEU A 72 13.79 1.31 26.56
C LEU A 72 13.26 2.00 27.83
N SER A 73 13.27 1.31 28.97
CA SER A 73 12.79 1.86 30.25
C SER A 73 13.86 2.58 31.07
N SER A 74 15.09 2.70 30.55
CA SER A 74 16.16 3.42 31.26
C SER A 74 15.89 4.93 31.28
N ASP A 75 16.28 5.61 32.35
CA ASP A 75 16.14 7.06 32.49
C ASP A 75 16.81 7.81 31.32
N GLU A 76 17.99 7.35 30.89
CA GLU A 76 18.70 7.93 29.75
C GLU A 76 17.87 7.87 28.47
N MET A 77 17.27 6.73 28.18
CA MET A 77 16.47 6.56 26.96
C MET A 77 15.16 7.37 27.04
N GLN A 78 14.51 7.39 28.23
CA GLN A 78 13.34 8.21 28.45
C GLN A 78 13.63 9.70 28.25
N GLU A 79 14.77 10.20 28.69
CA GLU A 79 15.19 11.59 28.43
C GLU A 79 15.47 11.84 26.94
N LYS A 80 16.05 10.89 26.20
CA LYS A 80 16.20 11.00 24.73
C LYS A 80 14.84 11.09 24.04
N PHE A 81 13.87 10.27 24.43
CA PHE A 81 12.51 10.34 23.88
C PHE A 81 11.84 11.68 24.19
N LYS A 82 11.97 12.20 25.41
CA LYS A 82 11.40 13.51 25.79
C LYS A 82 12.02 14.67 24.99
N ARG A 83 13.34 14.63 24.77
CA ARG A 83 14.02 15.67 23.98
C ARG A 83 13.64 15.61 22.50
N GLY A 84 13.38 14.42 21.97
CA GLY A 84 13.20 14.20 20.56
C GLY A 84 14.41 14.63 19.70
N PRO A 85 14.26 14.63 18.38
CA PRO A 85 13.11 14.10 17.64
C PRO A 85 13.00 12.58 17.77
N VAL A 86 11.76 12.07 17.67
CA VAL A 86 11.47 10.64 17.64
C VAL A 86 10.86 10.30 16.29
N GLY A 87 11.34 9.23 15.65
CA GLY A 87 10.79 8.89 14.35
C GLY A 87 11.39 7.67 13.69
N ILE A 88 10.84 7.39 12.51
CA ILE A 88 11.34 6.40 11.57
C ILE A 88 11.73 7.13 10.29
N MET A 89 12.93 6.87 9.80
CA MET A 89 13.43 7.43 8.54
C MET A 89 13.82 6.31 7.59
N THR A 90 13.32 6.36 6.36
CA THR A 90 13.75 5.46 5.29
C THR A 90 14.63 6.22 4.32
N VAL A 91 15.88 5.79 4.18
CA VAL A 91 16.84 6.33 3.22
C VAL A 91 16.89 5.39 2.02
N MET A 92 16.61 5.93 0.84
CA MET A 92 16.64 5.21 -0.43
C MET A 92 18.05 5.23 -1.05
N PRO A 93 18.37 4.30 -1.97
CA PRO A 93 19.57 4.39 -2.76
C PRO A 93 19.69 5.73 -3.49
N PRO A 94 20.91 6.31 -3.63
CA PRO A 94 21.10 7.56 -4.34
C PRO A 94 20.73 7.44 -5.82
N GLY A 95 20.18 8.50 -6.38
CA GLY A 95 19.76 8.59 -7.77
C GLY A 95 18.26 8.88 -7.95
N PRO A 96 17.83 9.14 -9.19
CA PRO A 96 16.42 9.39 -9.48
C PRO A 96 15.58 8.12 -9.26
N PRO A 97 14.31 8.26 -8.85
CA PRO A 97 13.42 7.11 -8.69
C PRO A 97 13.31 6.30 -9.99
N ALA A 98 13.44 4.97 -9.89
CA ALA A 98 13.32 4.05 -11.01
C ALA A 98 11.83 3.88 -11.40
N MET A 99 11.22 4.94 -11.94
CA MET A 99 9.77 5.05 -12.17
C MET A 99 9.21 3.86 -12.96
N GLY A 100 9.87 3.46 -14.06
CA GLY A 100 9.40 2.32 -14.87
C GLY A 100 9.35 1.00 -14.07
N LYS A 101 10.39 0.74 -13.26
CA LYS A 101 10.40 -0.43 -12.37
C LYS A 101 9.27 -0.36 -11.33
N ASN A 102 9.07 0.80 -10.73
CA ASN A 102 8.05 0.97 -9.69
C ASN A 102 6.63 0.81 -10.28
N LEU A 103 6.37 1.35 -11.46
CA LEU A 103 5.10 1.16 -12.17
C LEU A 103 4.86 -0.32 -12.54
N ALA A 104 5.88 -1.02 -13.02
CA ALA A 104 5.78 -2.44 -13.30
C ALA A 104 5.47 -3.26 -12.04
N LEU A 105 6.15 -2.98 -10.94
CA LEU A 105 5.90 -3.65 -9.65
C LEU A 105 4.50 -3.33 -9.10
N TRP A 106 4.02 -2.11 -9.28
CA TRP A 106 2.65 -1.73 -8.90
C TRP A 106 1.60 -2.51 -9.71
N PHE A 107 1.81 -2.62 -11.03
CA PHE A 107 0.93 -3.43 -11.88
C PHE A 107 0.93 -4.91 -11.48
N LEU A 108 2.11 -5.48 -11.20
CA LEU A 108 2.23 -6.86 -10.71
C LEU A 108 1.55 -7.05 -9.35
N PHE A 109 1.62 -6.05 -8.47
CA PHE A 109 0.90 -6.07 -7.20
C PHE A 109 -0.62 -6.06 -7.42
N ALA A 110 -1.13 -5.23 -8.33
CA ALA A 110 -2.54 -5.22 -8.68
C ALA A 110 -3.00 -6.58 -9.26
N LEU A 111 -2.18 -7.21 -10.11
CA LEU A 111 -2.43 -8.57 -10.60
C LEU A 111 -2.44 -9.61 -9.47
N LEU A 112 -1.54 -9.50 -8.50
CA LEU A 112 -1.50 -10.40 -7.34
C LEU A 112 -2.79 -10.28 -6.52
N ILE A 113 -3.26 -9.06 -6.24
CA ILE A 113 -4.52 -8.86 -5.53
C ILE A 113 -5.71 -9.42 -6.34
N ALA A 114 -5.73 -9.20 -7.65
CA ALA A 114 -6.75 -9.75 -8.53
C ALA A 114 -6.74 -11.29 -8.54
N PHE A 115 -5.55 -11.90 -8.54
CA PHE A 115 -5.40 -13.36 -8.44
C PHE A 115 -5.93 -13.92 -7.11
N VAL A 116 -5.58 -13.29 -5.99
CA VAL A 116 -6.09 -13.71 -4.67
C VAL A 116 -7.61 -13.55 -4.60
N SER A 117 -8.15 -12.45 -5.16
CA SER A 117 -9.60 -12.23 -5.26
C SER A 117 -10.28 -13.30 -6.11
N ALA A 118 -9.69 -13.67 -7.25
CA ALA A 118 -10.15 -14.76 -8.11
C ALA A 118 -10.16 -16.10 -7.38
N TYR A 119 -9.07 -16.42 -6.68
CA TYR A 119 -8.94 -17.66 -5.92
C TYR A 119 -10.02 -17.78 -4.85
N VAL A 120 -10.20 -16.74 -4.03
CA VAL A 120 -11.21 -16.77 -2.95
C VAL A 120 -12.63 -16.84 -3.53
N ALA A 121 -12.91 -16.06 -4.57
CA ALA A 121 -14.22 -16.08 -5.23
C ALA A 121 -14.52 -17.44 -5.89
N ALA A 122 -13.56 -18.05 -6.56
CA ALA A 122 -13.71 -19.36 -7.18
C ALA A 122 -13.96 -20.49 -6.17
N VAL A 123 -13.38 -20.39 -4.98
CA VAL A 123 -13.64 -21.34 -3.88
C VAL A 123 -15.01 -21.13 -3.23
N ALA A 124 -15.43 -19.86 -3.11
CA ALA A 124 -16.63 -19.48 -2.37
C ALA A 124 -17.93 -19.55 -3.18
N LEU A 125 -17.84 -19.41 -4.53
CA LEU A 125 -19.01 -19.19 -5.37
C LEU A 125 -19.08 -20.21 -6.53
N PRO A 126 -20.29 -20.67 -6.85
CA PRO A 126 -20.48 -21.55 -8.00
C PRO A 126 -20.43 -20.75 -9.32
N ARG A 127 -20.32 -21.46 -10.41
CA ARG A 127 -20.59 -20.94 -11.76
C ARG A 127 -22.03 -20.41 -11.83
N GLY A 128 -22.25 -19.30 -12.55
CA GLY A 128 -23.57 -18.65 -12.61
C GLY A 128 -23.96 -17.88 -11.35
N ALA A 129 -23.03 -17.66 -10.38
CA ALA A 129 -23.31 -16.82 -9.24
C ALA A 129 -23.72 -15.39 -9.66
N ASP A 130 -24.65 -14.79 -8.94
CA ASP A 130 -25.13 -13.44 -9.27
C ASP A 130 -24.06 -12.37 -9.07
N TYR A 131 -24.20 -11.28 -9.83
CA TYR A 131 -23.25 -10.16 -9.85
C TYR A 131 -22.89 -9.64 -8.45
N LEU A 132 -23.89 -9.44 -7.58
CA LEU A 132 -23.65 -8.84 -6.27
C LEU A 132 -22.88 -9.79 -5.34
N SER A 133 -23.16 -11.09 -5.41
CA SER A 133 -22.42 -12.09 -4.65
C SER A 133 -20.95 -12.13 -5.06
N VAL A 134 -20.67 -12.14 -6.35
CA VAL A 134 -19.30 -12.08 -6.86
C VAL A 134 -18.61 -10.75 -6.49
N HIS A 135 -19.29 -9.62 -6.70
CA HIS A 135 -18.79 -8.29 -6.35
C HIS A 135 -18.41 -8.21 -4.86
N ARG A 136 -19.26 -8.71 -3.98
CA ARG A 136 -19.01 -8.69 -2.54
C ARG A 136 -17.80 -9.53 -2.15
N VAL A 137 -17.68 -10.75 -2.66
CA VAL A 137 -16.57 -11.63 -2.32
C VAL A 137 -15.26 -11.10 -2.90
N ALA A 138 -15.17 -10.92 -4.21
CA ALA A 138 -13.95 -10.47 -4.87
C ALA A 138 -13.56 -9.04 -4.44
N GLY A 139 -14.54 -8.14 -4.33
CA GLY A 139 -14.32 -6.76 -3.92
C GLY A 139 -13.84 -6.63 -2.46
N SER A 140 -14.41 -7.40 -1.53
CA SER A 140 -13.97 -7.38 -0.12
C SER A 140 -12.52 -7.85 0.03
N VAL A 141 -12.13 -8.90 -0.70
CA VAL A 141 -10.74 -9.38 -0.72
C VAL A 141 -9.81 -8.29 -1.26
N ALA A 142 -10.19 -7.67 -2.38
CA ALA A 142 -9.39 -6.62 -3.00
C ALA A 142 -9.29 -5.36 -2.11
N ILE A 143 -10.40 -4.91 -1.48
CA ILE A 143 -10.38 -3.80 -0.51
C ILE A 143 -9.39 -4.11 0.61
N THR A 144 -9.46 -5.30 1.20
CA THR A 144 -8.53 -5.70 2.27
C THR A 144 -7.09 -5.67 1.79
N GLY A 145 -6.82 -6.18 0.60
CA GLY A 145 -5.49 -6.21 0.01
C GLY A 145 -4.91 -4.82 -0.27
N PHE A 146 -5.73 -3.89 -0.78
CA PHE A 146 -5.26 -2.55 -1.11
C PHE A 146 -5.28 -1.56 0.06
N ALA A 147 -6.18 -1.69 1.03
CA ALA A 147 -6.42 -0.66 2.04
C ALA A 147 -5.88 -0.99 3.44
N ALA A 148 -5.96 -2.24 3.88
CA ALA A 148 -5.77 -2.59 5.29
C ALA A 148 -4.34 -2.32 5.81
N SER A 149 -3.32 -2.51 4.98
CA SER A 149 -1.92 -2.32 5.37
C SER A 149 -1.58 -0.89 5.78
N TYR A 150 -2.23 0.11 5.16
CA TYR A 150 -1.97 1.52 5.45
C TYR A 150 -2.37 1.95 6.85
N ILE A 151 -3.36 1.28 7.45
CA ILE A 151 -3.79 1.55 8.82
C ILE A 151 -2.66 1.29 9.81
N SER A 152 -1.89 0.22 9.61
CA SER A 152 -0.77 -0.12 10.48
C SER A 152 0.36 0.93 10.43
N ASP A 153 0.52 1.64 9.33
CA ASP A 153 1.53 2.68 9.20
C ASP A 153 1.24 3.91 10.08
N SER A 154 -0.04 4.28 10.24
CA SER A 154 -0.43 5.30 11.21
C SER A 154 -0.24 4.84 12.64
N ILE A 155 -0.52 3.58 12.94
CA ILE A 155 -0.41 3.03 14.29
C ILE A 155 1.05 2.92 14.74
N TRP A 156 1.92 2.38 13.90
CA TRP A 156 3.28 2.00 14.31
C TRP A 156 4.39 2.89 13.77
N LYS A 157 4.15 3.60 12.65
CA LYS A 157 5.19 4.41 11.99
C LYS A 157 4.93 5.92 12.10
N GLY A 158 3.86 6.33 12.78
CA GLY A 158 3.55 7.75 12.96
C GLY A 158 3.08 8.46 11.68
N GLN A 159 2.63 7.70 10.66
CA GLN A 159 2.06 8.31 9.46
C GLN A 159 0.79 9.09 9.84
N ARG A 160 0.64 10.31 9.29
CA ARG A 160 -0.55 11.13 9.55
C ARG A 160 -1.82 10.40 9.09
N TRP A 161 -2.83 10.36 9.93
CA TRP A 161 -4.12 9.73 9.62
C TRP A 161 -4.78 10.30 8.36
N SER A 162 -4.59 11.60 8.08
CA SER A 162 -5.08 12.21 6.84
C SER A 162 -4.49 11.60 5.57
N VAL A 163 -3.24 11.13 5.62
CA VAL A 163 -2.58 10.41 4.53
C VAL A 163 -3.14 8.99 4.42
N THR A 164 -3.19 8.28 5.55
CA THR A 164 -3.74 6.92 5.62
C THR A 164 -5.18 6.85 5.11
N LEU A 165 -6.04 7.81 5.47
CA LEU A 165 -7.43 7.84 5.00
C LEU A 165 -7.53 7.98 3.49
N LYS A 166 -6.65 8.75 2.83
CA LYS A 166 -6.61 8.85 1.36
C LYS A 166 -6.34 7.48 0.75
N PHE A 167 -5.28 6.79 1.19
CA PHE A 167 -4.95 5.45 0.69
C PHE A 167 -6.03 4.41 0.99
N VAL A 168 -6.72 4.51 2.13
CA VAL A 168 -7.85 3.63 2.44
C VAL A 168 -9.01 3.87 1.46
N VAL A 169 -9.36 5.13 1.19
CA VAL A 169 -10.41 5.48 0.21
C VAL A 169 -10.03 4.96 -1.18
N GLU A 170 -8.79 5.16 -1.62
CA GLU A 170 -8.31 4.61 -2.88
C GLU A 170 -8.39 3.10 -2.92
N GLY A 171 -7.96 2.41 -1.86
CA GLY A 171 -8.06 0.96 -1.75
C GLY A 171 -9.50 0.46 -1.82
N ILE A 172 -10.47 1.21 -1.27
CA ILE A 172 -11.90 0.91 -1.44
C ILE A 172 -12.30 1.06 -2.91
N VAL A 173 -11.90 2.13 -3.59
CA VAL A 173 -12.21 2.34 -5.02
C VAL A 173 -11.60 1.22 -5.87
N TYR A 174 -10.34 0.85 -5.64
CA TYR A 174 -9.69 -0.25 -6.36
C TYR A 174 -10.40 -1.59 -6.13
N GLY A 175 -10.82 -1.85 -4.90
CA GLY A 175 -11.57 -3.06 -4.58
C GLY A 175 -12.96 -3.09 -5.20
N MET A 176 -13.65 -1.96 -5.26
CA MET A 176 -14.94 -1.85 -5.96
C MET A 176 -14.79 -2.09 -7.47
N LEU A 177 -13.76 -1.54 -8.10
CA LEU A 177 -13.45 -1.80 -9.51
C LEU A 177 -13.15 -3.29 -9.75
N THR A 178 -12.34 -3.90 -8.88
CA THR A 178 -12.03 -5.32 -8.96
C THR A 178 -13.31 -6.16 -8.82
N GLY A 179 -14.08 -5.94 -7.75
CA GLY A 179 -15.34 -6.65 -7.52
C GLY A 179 -16.34 -6.47 -8.66
N GLY A 180 -16.47 -5.24 -9.20
CA GLY A 180 -17.34 -4.96 -10.34
C GLY A 180 -16.92 -5.70 -11.61
N THR A 181 -15.62 -5.72 -11.90
CA THR A 181 -15.06 -6.43 -13.06
C THR A 181 -15.29 -7.93 -12.95
N PHE A 182 -15.05 -8.52 -11.76
CA PHE A 182 -15.32 -9.94 -11.53
C PHE A 182 -16.80 -10.27 -11.61
N GLY A 183 -17.67 -9.43 -11.03
CA GLY A 183 -19.13 -9.65 -11.13
C GLY A 183 -19.64 -9.60 -12.57
N TRP A 184 -19.09 -8.70 -13.38
CA TRP A 184 -19.48 -8.55 -14.79
C TRP A 184 -18.97 -9.70 -15.68
N LEU A 185 -17.79 -10.24 -15.39
CA LEU A 185 -17.12 -11.26 -16.21
C LEU A 185 -17.14 -12.65 -15.56
N TRP A 186 -18.01 -12.86 -14.56
CA TRP A 186 -18.14 -14.16 -13.92
C TRP A 186 -18.68 -15.21 -14.89
N PRO A 187 -18.10 -16.42 -14.92
CA PRO A 187 -18.56 -17.48 -15.81
C PRO A 187 -20.02 -17.89 -15.53
N ALA A 188 -20.83 -18.03 -16.61
CA ALA A 188 -22.20 -18.47 -16.55
C ALA A 188 -22.34 -19.96 -16.22
#